data_45abf423432e3decf94d3c021fd0e050
#
_entry.id   45abf423432e3decf94d3c021fd0e050
#
_cell.length_a   1.000
_cell.length_b   1.000
_cell.length_c   1.000
_cell.angle_alpha   90.00
_cell.angle_beta   90.00
_cell.angle_gamma   90.00
#
_symmetry.space_group_name_H-M   'P 1'
#
loop_
_entity.id
_entity.type
_entity.pdbx_description
1 polymer ?
#
loop_
_entity_poly.entity_id
_entity_poly.type
_entity_poly.pdbx_seq_one_letter_code
_entity_poly.pdbx_strand_id
1 'polypeptide(L)'
;GLALLFLIALTTWLVVRQVVSPVREAARTAERLTAGDLGQRMEVEGEDEIARLGSAFNEMADSLQRQITRLENLSRVQQRFVSDVSHELRTPLTTIRLASAVIDGAKESFEPTVARSAELLMLQLDRFERLLEDLLEISRFDAEVAALESIDFDIGALIKTNVEELQFAARELNTEIRFGQPIEQVVVRGDIRRISRILRNLLTNAIDHANSKPVEVALAFNENTVAISVRDFGEGFDKEVARRIFDRFWRADPSRSRVHGGTGLGLSIALEDARLHNGELDAWGRTGKGAHFVLTLPRIAGESINGRPIKATPKDFHEDNFYQ
;
A
#
# COMPACT_ATOMS: atom_id res chain seq x y z
N GLY A 1 53.23 -42.80 -25.14
CA GLY A 1 51.82 -42.44 -25.46
C GLY A 1 50.88 -42.72 -24.27
N LEU A 2 50.74 -44.01 -23.83
CA LEU A 2 49.77 -44.39 -22.79
C LEU A 2 50.02 -43.75 -21.41
N ALA A 3 51.28 -43.67 -20.97
CA ALA A 3 51.65 -43.02 -19.70
C ALA A 3 51.30 -41.51 -19.65
N LEU A 4 51.45 -40.81 -20.78
CA LEU A 4 51.09 -39.40 -20.87
C LEU A 4 49.56 -39.18 -20.81
N LEU A 5 48.79 -40.05 -21.51
CA LEU A 5 47.35 -40.01 -21.46
C LEU A 5 46.81 -40.33 -20.05
N PHE A 6 47.41 -41.27 -19.36
CA PHE A 6 47.07 -41.59 -17.97
C PHE A 6 47.39 -40.40 -17.03
N LEU A 7 48.54 -39.74 -17.20
CA LEU A 7 48.90 -38.57 -16.39
C LEU A 7 47.91 -37.40 -16.61
N ILE A 8 47.55 -37.14 -17.86
CA ILE A 8 46.56 -36.09 -18.20
C ILE A 8 45.18 -36.43 -17.60
N ALA A 9 44.75 -37.68 -17.73
CA ALA A 9 43.44 -38.09 -17.16
C ALA A 9 43.45 -37.96 -15.63
N LEU A 10 44.53 -38.38 -14.97
CA LEU A 10 44.66 -38.26 -13.51
C LEU A 10 44.70 -36.83 -13.03
N THR A 11 45.48 -35.97 -13.67
CA THR A 11 45.53 -34.53 -13.32
C THR A 11 44.17 -33.85 -13.57
N THR A 12 43.54 -34.13 -14.68
CA THR A 12 42.18 -33.61 -14.98
C THR A 12 41.15 -34.06 -13.93
N TRP A 13 41.17 -35.34 -13.55
CA TRP A 13 40.31 -35.88 -12.53
C TRP A 13 40.55 -35.23 -11.17
N LEU A 14 41.81 -35.01 -10.78
CA LEU A 14 42.16 -34.32 -9.54
C LEU A 14 41.68 -32.87 -9.53
N VAL A 15 41.89 -32.12 -10.62
CA VAL A 15 41.45 -30.73 -10.73
C VAL A 15 39.91 -30.64 -10.68
N VAL A 16 39.21 -31.53 -11.39
CA VAL A 16 37.74 -31.56 -11.35
C VAL A 16 37.22 -31.84 -9.95
N ARG A 17 37.82 -32.81 -9.25
CA ARG A 17 37.40 -33.17 -7.90
C ARG A 17 37.75 -32.17 -6.83
N GLN A 18 38.95 -31.55 -6.89
CA GLN A 18 39.45 -30.66 -5.84
C GLN A 18 39.08 -29.20 -6.05
N VAL A 19 38.79 -28.75 -7.27
CA VAL A 19 38.49 -27.35 -7.56
C VAL A 19 37.13 -27.17 -8.18
N VAL A 20 36.81 -27.88 -9.27
CA VAL A 20 35.55 -27.62 -10.01
C VAL A 20 34.31 -28.05 -9.22
N SER A 21 34.38 -29.22 -8.55
CA SER A 21 33.24 -29.73 -7.79
C SER A 21 32.86 -28.82 -6.61
N PRO A 22 33.79 -28.39 -5.73
CA PRO A 22 33.44 -27.48 -4.64
C PRO A 22 32.96 -26.10 -5.11
N VAL A 23 33.51 -25.56 -6.20
CA VAL A 23 33.06 -24.29 -6.78
C VAL A 23 31.61 -24.40 -7.30
N ARG A 24 31.27 -25.53 -7.95
CA ARG A 24 29.87 -25.79 -8.37
C ARG A 24 28.92 -25.95 -7.18
N GLU A 25 29.39 -26.55 -6.11
CA GLU A 25 28.61 -26.69 -4.87
C GLU A 25 28.37 -25.32 -4.25
N ALA A 26 29.38 -24.46 -4.18
CA ALA A 26 29.24 -23.07 -3.73
C ALA A 26 28.17 -22.32 -4.54
N ALA A 27 28.22 -22.44 -5.87
CA ALA A 27 27.25 -21.79 -6.75
C ALA A 27 25.82 -22.30 -6.47
N ARG A 28 25.61 -23.61 -6.34
CA ARG A 28 24.30 -24.19 -6.03
C ARG A 28 23.79 -23.79 -4.65
N THR A 29 24.67 -23.75 -3.65
CA THR A 29 24.31 -23.31 -2.30
C THR A 29 23.94 -21.84 -2.28
N ALA A 30 24.65 -20.99 -3.04
CA ALA A 30 24.31 -19.60 -3.23
C ALA A 30 22.92 -19.41 -3.91
N GLU A 31 22.64 -20.20 -4.95
CA GLU A 31 21.31 -20.20 -5.60
C GLU A 31 20.18 -20.56 -4.63
N ARG A 32 20.39 -21.57 -3.77
CA ARG A 32 19.41 -21.96 -2.74
C ARG A 32 19.24 -20.87 -1.67
N LEU A 33 20.34 -20.23 -1.26
CA LEU A 33 20.29 -19.11 -0.33
C LEU A 33 19.44 -17.96 -0.89
N THR A 34 19.63 -17.62 -2.18
CA THR A 34 18.81 -16.59 -2.84
C THR A 34 17.37 -16.99 -3.03
N ALA A 35 17.07 -18.29 -3.11
CA ALA A 35 15.71 -18.84 -3.14
C ALA A 35 15.05 -18.89 -1.75
N GLY A 36 15.75 -18.42 -0.67
CA GLY A 36 15.19 -18.33 0.69
C GLY A 36 15.55 -19.48 1.62
N ASP A 37 16.31 -20.52 1.17
CA ASP A 37 16.76 -21.61 2.03
C ASP A 37 18.05 -21.20 2.77
N LEU A 38 17.86 -20.39 3.81
CA LEU A 38 18.95 -19.80 4.59
C LEU A 38 19.72 -20.81 5.47
N GLY A 39 19.21 -22.04 5.61
CA GLY A 39 19.83 -23.09 6.39
C GLY A 39 20.95 -23.85 5.68
N GLN A 40 21.12 -23.65 4.37
CA GLN A 40 22.13 -24.33 3.58
C GLN A 40 23.55 -23.86 3.92
N ARG A 41 24.47 -24.82 4.01
CA ARG A 41 25.90 -24.54 4.26
C ARG A 41 26.73 -25.40 3.31
N MET A 42 27.91 -24.92 2.99
CA MET A 42 28.93 -25.67 2.29
C MET A 42 29.59 -26.67 3.23
N GLU A 43 29.86 -27.85 2.71
CA GLU A 43 30.72 -28.81 3.42
C GLU A 43 32.17 -28.33 3.33
N VAL A 44 32.84 -28.20 4.47
CA VAL A 44 34.20 -27.68 4.55
C VAL A 44 35.13 -28.82 4.96
N GLU A 45 35.92 -29.32 4.01
CA GLU A 45 36.91 -30.37 4.26
C GLU A 45 38.32 -29.84 3.92
N GLY A 46 39.29 -30.12 4.79
CA GLY A 46 40.67 -29.74 4.58
C GLY A 46 41.07 -28.38 5.15
N GLU A 47 42.27 -27.91 4.79
CA GLU A 47 42.88 -26.62 5.22
C GLU A 47 43.33 -25.76 4.02
N ASP A 48 42.92 -26.10 2.81
CA ASP A 48 43.32 -25.44 1.58
C ASP A 48 42.49 -24.16 1.31
N GLU A 49 42.76 -23.50 0.20
CA GLU A 49 42.05 -22.27 -0.23
C GLU A 49 40.56 -22.51 -0.45
N ILE A 50 40.14 -23.72 -0.82
CA ILE A 50 38.76 -24.10 -1.03
C ILE A 50 38.05 -24.23 0.32
N ALA A 51 38.69 -24.86 1.31
CA ALA A 51 38.17 -24.94 2.67
C ALA A 51 37.98 -23.54 3.30
N ARG A 52 38.94 -22.62 3.06
CA ARG A 52 38.82 -21.21 3.48
C ARG A 52 37.67 -20.50 2.79
N LEU A 53 37.44 -20.74 1.49
CA LEU A 53 36.33 -20.20 0.75
C LEU A 53 34.97 -20.70 1.33
N GLY A 54 34.88 -22.03 1.58
CA GLY A 54 33.71 -22.63 2.20
C GLY A 54 33.39 -22.05 3.59
N SER A 55 34.42 -21.89 4.41
CA SER A 55 34.30 -21.29 5.75
C SER A 55 33.82 -19.83 5.68
N ALA A 56 34.43 -19.01 4.81
CA ALA A 56 34.02 -17.62 4.61
C ALA A 56 32.56 -17.50 4.07
N PHE A 57 32.19 -18.43 3.17
CA PHE A 57 30.82 -18.51 2.66
C PHE A 57 29.83 -18.83 3.78
N ASN A 58 30.12 -19.83 4.62
CA ASN A 58 29.29 -20.22 5.74
C ASN A 58 29.14 -19.08 6.78
N GLU A 59 30.24 -18.36 7.06
CA GLU A 59 30.23 -17.20 7.95
C GLU A 59 29.34 -16.08 7.40
N MET A 60 29.41 -15.82 6.08
CA MET A 60 28.52 -14.88 5.40
C MET A 60 27.06 -15.33 5.50
N ALA A 61 26.76 -16.62 5.23
CA ALA A 61 25.43 -17.17 5.33
C ALA A 61 24.85 -17.06 6.76
N ASP A 62 25.67 -17.34 7.77
CA ASP A 62 25.30 -17.16 9.19
C ASP A 62 25.02 -15.70 9.53
N SER A 63 25.82 -14.79 9.00
CA SER A 63 25.61 -13.34 9.20
C SER A 63 24.29 -12.88 8.59
N LEU A 64 24.01 -13.29 7.34
CA LEU A 64 22.75 -13.00 6.67
C LEU A 64 21.54 -13.57 7.43
N GLN A 65 21.63 -14.83 7.86
CA GLN A 65 20.55 -15.45 8.63
C GLN A 65 20.29 -14.72 9.95
N ARG A 66 21.35 -14.34 10.69
CA ARG A 66 21.20 -13.53 11.92
C ARG A 66 20.56 -12.18 11.64
N GLN A 67 20.92 -11.50 10.55
CA GLN A 67 20.32 -10.20 10.18
C GLN A 67 18.83 -10.35 9.84
N ILE A 68 18.47 -11.35 9.04
CA ILE A 68 17.07 -11.63 8.68
C ILE A 68 16.26 -11.95 9.93
N THR A 69 16.72 -12.87 10.79
CA THR A 69 16.05 -13.20 12.06
C THR A 69 15.90 -11.97 12.98
N ARG A 70 16.90 -11.09 13.00
CA ARG A 70 16.84 -9.84 13.77
C ARG A 70 15.78 -8.89 13.22
N LEU A 71 15.70 -8.74 11.90
CA LEU A 71 14.68 -7.92 11.23
C LEU A 71 13.28 -8.46 11.47
N GLU A 72 13.08 -9.77 11.35
CA GLU A 72 11.79 -10.43 11.65
C GLU A 72 11.36 -10.24 13.11
N ASN A 73 12.30 -10.38 14.05
CA ASN A 73 11.99 -10.17 15.46
C ASN A 73 11.66 -8.70 15.75
N LEU A 74 12.37 -7.75 15.14
CA LEU A 74 12.09 -6.32 15.27
C LEU A 74 10.70 -5.99 14.71
N SER A 75 10.37 -6.53 13.54
CA SER A 75 9.05 -6.39 12.94
C SER A 75 7.94 -6.95 13.85
N ARG A 76 8.11 -8.15 14.41
CA ARG A 76 7.14 -8.74 15.36
C ARG A 76 6.97 -7.91 16.63
N VAL A 77 8.07 -7.38 17.18
CA VAL A 77 8.00 -6.50 18.37
C VAL A 77 7.25 -5.23 18.05
N GLN A 78 7.54 -4.61 16.91
CA GLN A 78 6.84 -3.41 16.43
C GLN A 78 5.33 -3.66 16.26
N GLN A 79 4.95 -4.81 15.67
CA GLN A 79 3.55 -5.21 15.49
C GLN A 79 2.82 -5.34 16.82
N ARG A 80 3.41 -6.08 17.77
CA ARG A 80 2.81 -6.26 19.09
C ARG A 80 2.65 -4.92 19.79
N PHE A 81 3.70 -4.09 19.78
CA PHE A 81 3.66 -2.78 20.40
C PHE A 81 2.52 -1.93 19.85
N VAL A 82 2.37 -1.87 18.51
CA VAL A 82 1.29 -1.08 17.89
C VAL A 82 -0.09 -1.68 18.20
N SER A 83 -0.22 -3.01 18.19
CA SER A 83 -1.47 -3.69 18.57
C SER A 83 -1.84 -3.39 20.02
N ASP A 84 -0.88 -3.52 20.94
CA ASP A 84 -1.11 -3.31 22.37
C ASP A 84 -1.46 -1.85 22.68
N VAL A 85 -0.68 -0.91 22.14
CA VAL A 85 -0.96 0.54 22.28
C VAL A 85 -2.36 0.87 21.74
N SER A 86 -2.80 0.22 20.71
CA SER A 86 -4.11 0.47 20.11
C SER A 86 -5.25 0.00 20.99
N HIS A 87 -5.11 -1.19 21.55
CA HIS A 87 -6.08 -1.68 22.51
C HIS A 87 -6.12 -0.80 23.76
N GLU A 88 -4.96 -0.40 24.26
CA GLU A 88 -4.85 0.47 25.43
C GLU A 88 -5.37 1.89 25.20
N LEU A 89 -5.29 2.41 23.95
CA LEU A 89 -5.83 3.73 23.60
C LEU A 89 -7.33 3.69 23.30
N ARG A 90 -7.86 2.58 22.75
CA ARG A 90 -9.29 2.47 22.42
C ARG A 90 -10.18 2.58 23.64
N THR A 91 -9.81 1.96 24.75
CA THR A 91 -10.60 1.94 25.97
C THR A 91 -10.82 3.35 26.57
N PRO A 92 -9.78 4.17 26.85
CA PRO A 92 -9.97 5.52 27.35
C PRO A 92 -10.68 6.41 26.33
N LEU A 93 -10.41 6.23 25.03
CA LEU A 93 -11.06 6.97 23.96
C LEU A 93 -12.58 6.73 23.92
N THR A 94 -13.01 5.46 24.05
CA THR A 94 -14.44 5.12 24.14
C THR A 94 -15.08 5.79 25.35
N THR A 95 -14.39 5.84 26.51
CA THR A 95 -14.89 6.51 27.71
C THR A 95 -15.04 8.03 27.50
N ILE A 96 -14.03 8.67 26.88
CA ILE A 96 -14.08 10.10 26.56
C ILE A 96 -15.21 10.37 25.56
N ARG A 97 -15.39 9.53 24.55
CA ARG A 97 -16.48 9.65 23.56
C ARG A 97 -17.85 9.57 24.21
N LEU A 98 -18.07 8.61 25.12
CA LEU A 98 -19.32 8.51 25.87
C LEU A 98 -19.59 9.76 26.70
N ALA A 99 -18.60 10.28 27.41
CA ALA A 99 -18.73 11.50 28.18
C ALA A 99 -19.03 12.71 27.28
N SER A 100 -18.33 12.80 26.15
CA SER A 100 -18.54 13.89 25.17
C SER A 100 -19.91 13.81 24.49
N ALA A 101 -20.42 12.60 24.22
CA ALA A 101 -21.77 12.42 23.67
C ALA A 101 -22.86 12.87 24.64
N VAL A 102 -22.68 12.68 25.96
CA VAL A 102 -23.60 13.21 26.98
C VAL A 102 -23.57 14.73 26.98
N ILE A 103 -22.39 15.34 26.85
CA ILE A 103 -22.23 16.81 26.77
C ILE A 103 -22.87 17.36 25.50
N ASP A 104 -22.66 16.73 24.36
CA ASP A 104 -23.27 17.13 23.06
C ASP A 104 -24.80 17.00 23.10
N GLY A 105 -25.32 15.94 23.73
CA GLY A 105 -26.75 15.75 23.91
C GLY A 105 -27.44 16.84 24.77
N ALA A 106 -26.67 17.55 25.59
CA ALA A 106 -27.16 18.65 26.42
C ALA A 106 -26.85 20.03 25.82
N LYS A 107 -26.30 20.12 24.60
CA LYS A 107 -25.76 21.37 23.99
C LYS A 107 -26.78 22.48 23.84
N GLU A 108 -28.07 22.16 23.66
CA GLU A 108 -29.13 23.16 23.55
C GLU A 108 -29.36 23.94 24.84
N SER A 109 -28.92 23.42 25.97
CA SER A 109 -29.01 24.07 27.28
C SER A 109 -27.79 24.93 27.62
N PHE A 110 -26.76 24.92 26.80
CA PHE A 110 -25.49 25.61 27.04
C PHE A 110 -25.45 27.01 26.42
N GLU A 111 -24.60 27.86 26.98
CA GLU A 111 -24.24 29.12 26.30
C GLU A 111 -23.57 28.80 24.94
N PRO A 112 -23.71 29.66 23.92
CA PRO A 112 -23.19 29.42 22.57
C PRO A 112 -21.71 29.08 22.52
N THR A 113 -20.89 29.63 23.39
CA THR A 113 -19.45 29.33 23.50
C THR A 113 -19.16 27.92 23.99
N VAL A 114 -19.94 27.43 24.96
CA VAL A 114 -19.82 26.06 25.51
C VAL A 114 -20.36 25.04 24.52
N ALA A 115 -21.50 25.31 23.89
CA ALA A 115 -22.07 24.49 22.85
C ALA A 115 -21.06 24.29 21.69
N ARG A 116 -20.43 25.36 21.24
CA ARG A 116 -19.39 25.29 20.20
C ARG A 116 -18.16 24.50 20.64
N SER A 117 -17.77 24.60 21.92
CA SER A 117 -16.66 23.81 22.45
C SER A 117 -16.98 22.33 22.50
N ALA A 118 -18.21 21.93 22.81
CA ALA A 118 -18.68 20.55 22.78
C ALA A 118 -18.64 19.97 21.34
N GLU A 119 -19.12 20.72 20.34
CA GLU A 119 -19.04 20.33 18.94
C GLU A 119 -17.57 20.11 18.48
N LEU A 120 -16.68 21.03 18.84
CA LEU A 120 -15.26 20.92 18.51
C LEU A 120 -14.61 19.70 19.18
N LEU A 121 -14.99 19.40 20.42
CA LEU A 121 -14.51 18.21 21.13
C LEU A 121 -14.90 16.92 20.40
N MET A 122 -16.17 16.78 20.00
CA MET A 122 -16.64 15.63 19.23
C MET A 122 -15.89 15.48 17.91
N LEU A 123 -15.71 16.60 17.17
CA LEU A 123 -14.96 16.60 15.92
C LEU A 123 -13.50 16.14 16.09
N GLN A 124 -12.82 16.57 17.17
CA GLN A 124 -11.45 16.16 17.47
C GLN A 124 -11.36 14.71 17.92
N LEU A 125 -12.34 14.20 18.64
CA LEU A 125 -12.42 12.78 18.99
C LEU A 125 -12.58 11.88 17.75
N ASP A 126 -13.51 12.22 16.87
CA ASP A 126 -13.69 11.46 15.61
C ASP A 126 -12.45 11.49 14.72
N ARG A 127 -11.71 12.61 14.75
CA ARG A 127 -10.42 12.72 14.06
C ARG A 127 -9.35 11.84 14.69
N PHE A 128 -9.29 11.82 16.02
CA PHE A 128 -8.30 11.01 16.75
C PHE A 128 -8.56 9.50 16.59
N GLU A 129 -9.82 9.07 16.62
CA GLU A 129 -10.20 7.67 16.34
C GLU A 129 -9.73 7.24 14.94
N ARG A 130 -10.01 8.05 13.92
CA ARG A 130 -9.55 7.77 12.55
C ARG A 130 -8.03 7.72 12.44
N LEU A 131 -7.30 8.63 13.08
CA LEU A 131 -5.84 8.60 13.10
C LEU A 131 -5.30 7.33 13.75
N LEU A 132 -5.92 6.87 14.83
CA LEU A 132 -5.53 5.65 15.52
C LEU A 132 -5.78 4.41 14.64
N GLU A 133 -6.93 4.33 13.99
CA GLU A 133 -7.26 3.26 13.06
C GLU A 133 -6.29 3.21 11.88
N ASP A 134 -6.01 4.36 11.26
CA ASP A 134 -5.06 4.48 10.15
C ASP A 134 -3.63 4.07 10.56
N LEU A 135 -3.18 4.48 11.76
CA LEU A 135 -1.86 4.13 12.29
C LEU A 135 -1.72 2.62 12.51
N LEU A 136 -2.80 2.00 13.03
CA LEU A 136 -2.87 0.56 13.23
C LEU A 136 -2.76 -0.21 11.94
N GLU A 137 -3.46 0.25 10.94
CA GLU A 137 -3.47 -0.38 9.63
C GLU A 137 -2.09 -0.33 8.99
N ILE A 138 -1.42 0.84 9.01
CA ILE A 138 -0.05 0.97 8.50
C ILE A 138 0.91 0.02 9.19
N SER A 139 0.81 -0.11 10.50
CA SER A 139 1.66 -1.03 11.24
C SER A 139 1.44 -2.50 10.90
N ARG A 140 0.21 -2.87 10.53
CA ARG A 140 -0.11 -4.22 10.03
C ARG A 140 0.49 -4.48 8.65
N PHE A 141 0.62 -3.45 7.80
CA PHE A 141 1.28 -3.56 6.49
C PHE A 141 2.79 -3.76 6.61
N ASP A 142 3.45 -2.96 7.45
CA ASP A 142 4.90 -3.04 7.66
C ASP A 142 5.35 -4.43 8.15
N ALA A 143 4.39 -5.26 8.50
CA ALA A 143 4.58 -6.59 9.06
C ALA A 143 4.53 -7.74 8.05
N GLU A 144 4.32 -7.49 6.76
CA GLU A 144 4.17 -8.52 5.70
C GLU A 144 3.14 -9.65 5.98
N VAL A 145 2.36 -9.55 7.07
CA VAL A 145 1.45 -10.61 7.54
C VAL A 145 0.02 -10.43 6.99
N ALA A 146 -0.21 -9.45 6.14
CA ALA A 146 -1.54 -9.20 5.61
C ALA A 146 -1.91 -10.22 4.51
N ALA A 147 -2.29 -11.43 4.90
CA ALA A 147 -2.93 -12.36 4.00
C ALA A 147 -4.21 -11.74 3.42
N LEU A 148 -4.33 -11.72 2.08
CA LEU A 148 -5.54 -11.26 1.41
C LEU A 148 -6.63 -12.31 1.55
N GLU A 149 -7.80 -11.91 2.03
CA GLU A 149 -9.02 -12.74 1.93
C GLU A 149 -9.62 -12.58 0.53
N SER A 150 -8.96 -13.19 -0.46
CA SER A 150 -9.34 -13.06 -1.86
C SER A 150 -10.59 -13.88 -2.20
N ILE A 151 -11.65 -13.18 -2.62
CA ILE A 151 -12.89 -13.76 -3.13
C ILE A 151 -13.21 -13.18 -4.50
N ASP A 152 -14.05 -13.87 -5.26
CA ASP A 152 -14.57 -13.34 -6.53
C ASP A 152 -15.78 -12.43 -6.24
N PHE A 153 -15.78 -11.22 -6.77
CA PHE A 153 -16.87 -10.25 -6.61
C PHE A 153 -16.98 -9.31 -7.81
N ASP A 154 -18.14 -8.65 -7.94
CA ASP A 154 -18.39 -7.64 -8.96
C ASP A 154 -17.83 -6.27 -8.51
N ILE A 155 -16.77 -5.80 -9.16
CA ILE A 155 -16.15 -4.51 -8.87
C ILE A 155 -17.08 -3.34 -9.23
N GLY A 156 -17.90 -3.49 -10.25
CA GLY A 156 -18.89 -2.48 -10.63
C GLY A 156 -19.96 -2.25 -9.55
N ALA A 157 -20.43 -3.34 -8.93
CA ALA A 157 -21.36 -3.26 -7.78
C ALA A 157 -20.68 -2.59 -6.58
N LEU A 158 -19.42 -2.95 -6.29
CA LEU A 158 -18.64 -2.35 -5.20
C LEU A 158 -18.46 -0.84 -5.37
N ILE A 159 -18.16 -0.38 -6.59
CA ILE A 159 -18.05 1.06 -6.91
C ILE A 159 -19.37 1.78 -6.62
N LYS A 160 -20.50 1.23 -7.09
CA LYS A 160 -21.82 1.82 -6.86
C LYS A 160 -22.15 1.95 -5.38
N THR A 161 -21.92 0.89 -4.61
CA THR A 161 -22.14 0.89 -3.15
C THR A 161 -21.30 1.98 -2.45
N ASN A 162 -19.99 2.10 -2.76
CA ASN A 162 -19.15 3.13 -2.15
C ASN A 162 -19.59 4.55 -2.55
N VAL A 163 -20.05 4.75 -3.78
CA VAL A 163 -20.58 6.04 -4.24
C VAL A 163 -21.88 6.38 -3.51
N GLU A 164 -22.80 5.43 -3.36
CA GLU A 164 -24.07 5.62 -2.64
C GLU A 164 -23.83 5.99 -1.17
N GLU A 165 -22.92 5.31 -0.48
CA GLU A 165 -22.56 5.62 0.91
C GLU A 165 -22.02 7.04 1.10
N LEU A 166 -21.27 7.56 0.12
CA LEU A 166 -20.65 8.90 0.19
C LEU A 166 -21.52 10.01 -0.40
N GLN A 167 -22.66 9.67 -1.01
CA GLN A 167 -23.49 10.65 -1.71
C GLN A 167 -24.08 11.71 -0.78
N PHE A 168 -24.39 11.36 0.47
CA PHE A 168 -24.87 12.33 1.46
C PHE A 168 -23.77 13.35 1.81
N ALA A 169 -22.55 12.88 2.13
CA ALA A 169 -21.41 13.75 2.45
C ALA A 169 -21.01 14.65 1.26
N ALA A 170 -21.08 14.13 0.05
CA ALA A 170 -20.84 14.92 -1.16
C ALA A 170 -21.86 16.06 -1.33
N ARG A 171 -23.15 15.79 -1.07
CA ARG A 171 -24.22 16.81 -1.13
C ARG A 171 -24.04 17.92 -0.10
N GLU A 172 -23.59 17.61 1.12
CA GLU A 172 -23.29 18.62 2.14
C GLU A 172 -22.21 19.59 1.68
N LEU A 173 -21.28 19.13 0.84
CA LEU A 173 -20.22 19.96 0.23
C LEU A 173 -20.60 20.52 -1.15
N ASN A 174 -21.87 20.42 -1.55
CA ASN A 174 -22.39 20.81 -2.87
C ASN A 174 -21.60 20.16 -4.02
N THR A 175 -21.11 18.94 -3.82
CA THR A 175 -20.37 18.15 -4.81
C THR A 175 -21.24 17.04 -5.35
N GLU A 176 -21.34 16.93 -6.67
CA GLU A 176 -22.08 15.84 -7.35
C GLU A 176 -21.09 14.75 -7.76
N ILE A 177 -21.40 13.48 -7.44
CA ILE A 177 -20.63 12.35 -7.95
C ILE A 177 -21.30 11.82 -9.20
N ARG A 178 -20.57 11.75 -10.30
CA ARG A 178 -21.05 11.29 -11.62
C ARG A 178 -20.28 10.07 -12.08
N PHE A 179 -20.97 9.21 -12.83
CA PHE A 179 -20.31 8.16 -13.60
C PHE A 179 -19.99 8.69 -15.00
N GLY A 180 -18.70 8.67 -15.40
CA GLY A 180 -18.24 9.12 -16.72
C GLY A 180 -18.79 8.25 -17.86
N GLN A 181 -19.16 7.00 -17.54
CA GLN A 181 -19.83 6.05 -18.42
C GLN A 181 -20.62 5.05 -17.56
N PRO A 182 -21.58 4.29 -18.13
CA PRO A 182 -22.27 3.24 -17.38
C PRO A 182 -21.26 2.26 -16.76
N ILE A 183 -21.43 1.98 -15.46
CA ILE A 183 -20.57 1.03 -14.75
C ILE A 183 -21.03 -0.38 -15.08
N GLU A 184 -20.20 -1.12 -15.78
CA GLU A 184 -20.43 -2.51 -16.16
C GLU A 184 -20.16 -3.48 -15.02
N GLN A 185 -20.71 -4.69 -15.13
CA GLN A 185 -20.41 -5.78 -14.21
C GLN A 185 -19.09 -6.43 -14.63
N VAL A 186 -18.13 -6.44 -13.72
CA VAL A 186 -16.80 -7.05 -13.97
C VAL A 186 -16.38 -7.82 -12.73
N VAL A 187 -16.19 -9.13 -12.90
CA VAL A 187 -15.71 -9.99 -11.81
C VAL A 187 -14.21 -9.84 -11.68
N VAL A 188 -13.78 -9.59 -10.45
CA VAL A 188 -12.37 -9.55 -10.05
C VAL A 188 -12.19 -10.42 -8.81
N ARG A 189 -10.98 -10.95 -8.62
CA ARG A 189 -10.60 -11.71 -7.44
C ARG A 189 -9.68 -10.88 -6.55
N GLY A 190 -10.11 -10.62 -5.32
CA GLY A 190 -9.36 -9.79 -4.37
C GLY A 190 -10.04 -9.69 -3.01
N ASP A 191 -9.45 -8.92 -2.11
CA ASP A 191 -10.04 -8.61 -0.80
C ASP A 191 -10.98 -7.41 -0.93
N ILE A 192 -12.28 -7.70 -0.93
CA ILE A 192 -13.35 -6.70 -1.12
C ILE A 192 -13.29 -5.56 -0.09
N ARG A 193 -12.89 -5.85 1.17
CA ARG A 193 -12.82 -4.83 2.23
C ARG A 193 -11.68 -3.85 1.95
N ARG A 194 -10.53 -4.34 1.51
CA ARG A 194 -9.36 -3.51 1.18
C ARG A 194 -9.60 -2.68 -0.07
N ILE A 195 -10.19 -3.27 -1.10
CA ILE A 195 -10.54 -2.54 -2.33
C ILE A 195 -11.62 -1.48 -2.06
N SER A 196 -12.64 -1.79 -1.24
CA SER A 196 -13.61 -0.78 -0.77
C SER A 196 -12.93 0.38 -0.03
N ARG A 197 -11.93 0.09 0.81
CA ARG A 197 -11.15 1.11 1.52
C ARG A 197 -10.36 2.00 0.56
N ILE A 198 -9.72 1.43 -0.48
CA ILE A 198 -9.07 2.24 -1.52
C ILE A 198 -10.08 3.19 -2.15
N LEU A 199 -11.23 2.67 -2.61
CA LEU A 199 -12.28 3.47 -3.25
C LEU A 199 -12.77 4.58 -2.33
N ARG A 200 -13.02 4.28 -1.06
CA ARG A 200 -13.46 5.25 -0.06
C ARG A 200 -12.42 6.37 0.13
N ASN A 201 -11.13 6.02 0.25
CA ASN A 201 -10.06 7.00 0.39
C ASN A 201 -9.95 7.92 -0.83
N LEU A 202 -10.06 7.36 -2.05
CA LEU A 202 -10.01 8.14 -3.29
C LEU A 202 -11.24 9.07 -3.42
N LEU A 203 -12.43 8.54 -3.17
CA LEU A 203 -13.68 9.29 -3.27
C LEU A 203 -13.75 10.41 -2.22
N THR A 204 -13.43 10.11 -0.95
CA THR A 204 -13.43 11.13 0.12
C THR A 204 -12.41 12.23 -0.20
N ASN A 205 -11.21 11.87 -0.66
CA ASN A 205 -10.22 12.85 -1.07
C ASN A 205 -10.72 13.74 -2.24
N ALA A 206 -11.34 13.12 -3.24
CA ALA A 206 -11.90 13.86 -4.37
C ALA A 206 -13.02 14.81 -3.95
N ILE A 207 -13.94 14.37 -3.07
CA ILE A 207 -15.05 15.18 -2.53
C ILE A 207 -14.50 16.38 -1.74
N ASP A 208 -13.53 16.15 -0.85
CA ASP A 208 -12.92 17.19 0.00
C ASP A 208 -12.19 18.25 -0.80
N HIS A 209 -11.64 17.89 -1.97
CA HIS A 209 -10.86 18.77 -2.84
C HIS A 209 -11.61 19.30 -4.05
N ALA A 210 -12.85 18.86 -4.28
CA ALA A 210 -13.65 19.24 -5.45
C ALA A 210 -14.05 20.72 -5.51
N ASN A 211 -14.11 21.43 -4.38
CA ASN A 211 -14.58 22.82 -4.29
C ASN A 211 -15.95 23.04 -4.96
N SER A 212 -16.94 22.22 -4.59
CA SER A 212 -18.30 22.23 -5.15
C SER A 212 -18.40 21.94 -6.66
N LYS A 213 -17.32 21.41 -7.25
CA LYS A 213 -17.33 20.89 -8.62
C LYS A 213 -17.62 19.37 -8.63
N PRO A 214 -18.01 18.78 -9.77
CA PRO A 214 -18.31 17.36 -9.80
C PRO A 214 -17.08 16.48 -9.55
N VAL A 215 -17.33 15.27 -9.06
CA VAL A 215 -16.37 14.15 -9.01
C VAL A 215 -16.83 13.11 -10.01
N GLU A 216 -15.94 12.67 -10.88
CA GLU A 216 -16.21 11.71 -11.94
C GLU A 216 -15.55 10.36 -11.61
N VAL A 217 -16.34 9.28 -11.67
CA VAL A 217 -15.88 7.91 -11.46
C VAL A 217 -16.03 7.14 -12.77
N ALA A 218 -14.99 6.45 -13.20
CA ALA A 218 -15.04 5.62 -14.40
C ALA A 218 -14.42 4.24 -14.12
N LEU A 219 -14.95 3.23 -14.82
CA LEU A 219 -14.45 1.86 -14.83
C LEU A 219 -14.10 1.49 -16.27
N ALA A 220 -12.91 0.95 -16.48
CA ALA A 220 -12.51 0.33 -17.73
C ALA A 220 -11.74 -0.96 -17.46
N PHE A 221 -11.79 -1.90 -18.40
CA PHE A 221 -11.14 -3.18 -18.23
C PHE A 221 -10.72 -3.79 -19.56
N ASN A 222 -9.81 -4.75 -19.48
CA ASN A 222 -9.47 -5.67 -20.56
C ASN A 222 -9.58 -7.11 -20.03
N GLU A 223 -9.02 -8.07 -20.74
CA GLU A 223 -9.11 -9.50 -20.35
C GLU A 223 -8.49 -9.75 -18.96
N ASN A 224 -7.36 -9.13 -18.63
CA ASN A 224 -6.57 -9.46 -17.44
C ASN A 224 -6.53 -8.33 -16.39
N THR A 225 -6.97 -7.12 -16.72
CA THR A 225 -6.77 -5.94 -15.89
C THR A 225 -8.05 -5.12 -15.81
N VAL A 226 -8.32 -4.57 -14.63
CA VAL A 226 -9.38 -3.60 -14.39
C VAL A 226 -8.75 -2.29 -13.90
N ALA A 227 -9.28 -1.15 -14.34
CA ALA A 227 -8.86 0.17 -13.90
C ALA A 227 -10.08 1.00 -13.46
N ILE A 228 -9.96 1.63 -12.30
CA ILE A 228 -10.97 2.51 -11.73
C ILE A 228 -10.35 3.89 -11.60
N SER A 229 -11.00 4.90 -12.12
CA SER A 229 -10.55 6.27 -11.95
C SER A 229 -11.51 7.10 -11.14
N VAL A 230 -10.95 7.98 -10.30
CA VAL A 230 -11.66 9.00 -9.55
C VAL A 230 -11.03 10.34 -9.91
N ARG A 231 -11.83 11.24 -10.49
CA ARG A 231 -11.38 12.55 -10.94
C ARG A 231 -12.20 13.65 -10.27
N ASP A 232 -11.54 14.58 -9.65
CA ASP A 232 -12.12 15.86 -9.24
C ASP A 232 -11.70 16.97 -10.21
N PHE A 233 -12.48 18.05 -10.25
CA PHE A 233 -12.20 19.26 -11.03
C PHE A 233 -11.88 20.45 -10.13
N GLY A 234 -11.38 20.17 -8.93
CA GLY A 234 -11.12 21.14 -7.89
C GLY A 234 -9.83 21.94 -8.06
N GLU A 235 -9.10 22.10 -6.94
CA GLU A 235 -7.87 22.90 -6.93
C GLU A 235 -6.72 22.24 -7.67
N GLY A 236 -6.68 20.90 -7.67
CA GLY A 236 -5.57 20.14 -8.19
C GLY A 236 -4.30 20.33 -7.40
N PHE A 237 -3.18 19.88 -7.95
CA PHE A 237 -1.86 19.99 -7.34
C PHE A 237 -0.77 20.04 -8.42
N ASP A 238 0.43 20.47 -8.04
CA ASP A 238 1.58 20.54 -8.93
C ASP A 238 2.36 19.21 -8.99
N LYS A 239 3.40 19.16 -9.83
CA LYS A 239 4.22 17.98 -10.07
C LYS A 239 5.05 17.56 -8.84
N GLU A 240 5.42 18.50 -7.97
CA GLU A 240 6.18 18.21 -6.75
C GLU A 240 5.29 17.51 -5.73
N VAL A 241 4.05 17.98 -5.61
CA VAL A 241 3.01 17.34 -4.80
C VAL A 241 2.70 15.94 -5.29
N ALA A 242 2.58 15.73 -6.62
CA ALA A 242 2.31 14.42 -7.20
C ALA A 242 3.34 13.34 -6.80
N ARG A 243 4.59 13.73 -6.57
CA ARG A 243 5.65 12.80 -6.14
C ARG A 243 5.54 12.38 -4.67
N ARG A 244 4.85 13.17 -3.86
CA ARG A 244 4.77 13.03 -2.40
C ARG A 244 3.38 12.74 -1.88
N ILE A 245 2.37 12.78 -2.74
CA ILE A 245 0.97 12.68 -2.34
C ILE A 245 0.64 11.33 -1.68
N PHE A 246 1.46 10.30 -1.92
CA PHE A 246 1.37 8.98 -1.30
C PHE A 246 2.29 8.82 -0.07
N ASP A 247 3.10 9.85 0.27
CA ASP A 247 3.94 9.78 1.48
C ASP A 247 3.05 9.78 2.73
N ARG A 248 3.44 9.01 3.74
CA ARG A 248 2.74 8.93 5.02
C ARG A 248 2.75 10.29 5.72
N PHE A 249 1.61 10.70 6.28
CA PHE A 249 1.40 11.98 6.98
C PHE A 249 1.60 13.24 6.12
N TRP A 250 1.81 13.08 4.82
CA TRP A 250 2.02 14.22 3.95
C TRP A 250 0.73 14.97 3.66
N ARG A 251 0.81 16.30 3.64
CA ARG A 251 -0.31 17.22 3.34
C ARG A 251 0.23 18.44 2.61
N ALA A 252 -0.44 18.88 1.56
CA ALA A 252 -0.07 20.06 0.79
C ALA A 252 -0.19 21.35 1.61
N ASP A 253 -1.21 21.48 2.48
CA ASP A 253 -1.41 22.60 3.39
C ASP A 253 -1.91 22.11 4.76
N PRO A 254 -1.03 22.10 5.78
CA PRO A 254 -1.41 21.72 7.15
C PRO A 254 -2.42 22.67 7.82
N SER A 255 -2.52 23.92 7.35
CA SER A 255 -3.33 24.98 7.99
C SER A 255 -4.79 24.96 7.55
N ARG A 256 -5.13 24.33 6.44
CA ARG A 256 -6.51 24.19 5.96
C ARG A 256 -7.21 23.06 6.69
N SER A 257 -7.85 23.39 7.84
CA SER A 257 -8.79 22.46 8.49
C SER A 257 -10.09 22.46 7.70
N ARG A 258 -10.26 21.49 6.80
CA ARG A 258 -11.56 21.21 6.17
C ARG A 258 -12.41 20.39 7.13
N VAL A 259 -13.72 20.41 6.94
CA VAL A 259 -14.74 19.83 7.82
C VAL A 259 -14.46 18.37 8.17
N HIS A 260 -13.79 17.61 7.29
CA HIS A 260 -13.45 16.19 7.49
C HIS A 260 -11.97 15.90 7.78
N GLY A 261 -11.14 16.91 8.04
CA GLY A 261 -9.73 16.90 8.48
C GLY A 261 -8.95 15.63 8.21
N GLY A 262 -8.45 15.41 6.98
CA GLY A 262 -7.71 14.19 6.62
C GLY A 262 -6.45 13.97 7.45
N THR A 263 -6.15 12.71 7.76
CA THR A 263 -5.00 12.25 8.57
C THR A 263 -3.67 12.36 7.81
N GLY A 264 -3.72 12.45 6.48
CA GLY A 264 -2.56 12.33 5.60
C GLY A 264 -2.09 10.88 5.40
N LEU A 265 -2.90 9.92 5.83
CA LEU A 265 -2.60 8.48 5.74
C LEU A 265 -3.46 7.75 4.69
N GLY A 266 -4.63 8.27 4.34
CA GLY A 266 -5.58 7.58 3.47
C GLY A 266 -5.01 7.18 2.11
N LEU A 267 -4.27 8.07 1.42
CA LEU A 267 -3.67 7.77 0.13
C LEU A 267 -2.48 6.78 0.24
N SER A 268 -1.68 6.86 1.30
CA SER A 268 -0.61 5.89 1.54
C SER A 268 -1.16 4.50 1.85
N ILE A 269 -2.24 4.40 2.63
CA ILE A 269 -2.95 3.14 2.89
C ILE A 269 -3.54 2.59 1.58
N ALA A 270 -4.16 3.44 0.76
CA ALA A 270 -4.71 3.04 -0.54
C ALA A 270 -3.62 2.48 -1.48
N LEU A 271 -2.42 3.09 -1.49
CA LEU A 271 -1.29 2.61 -2.27
C LEU A 271 -0.80 1.24 -1.78
N GLU A 272 -0.66 1.04 -0.47
CA GLU A 272 -0.24 -0.25 0.09
C GLU A 272 -1.28 -1.36 -0.16
N ASP A 273 -2.58 -1.06 0.00
CA ASP A 273 -3.65 -2.00 -0.36
C ASP A 273 -3.63 -2.37 -1.85
N ALA A 274 -3.35 -1.40 -2.73
CA ALA A 274 -3.21 -1.68 -4.17
C ALA A 274 -2.02 -2.61 -4.43
N ARG A 275 -0.87 -2.36 -3.80
CA ARG A 275 0.35 -3.20 -3.92
C ARG A 275 0.13 -4.62 -3.44
N LEU A 276 -0.58 -4.81 -2.33
CA LEU A 276 -0.94 -6.15 -1.85
C LEU A 276 -1.75 -6.97 -2.86
N HIS A 277 -2.52 -6.29 -3.70
CA HIS A 277 -3.26 -6.90 -4.81
C HIS A 277 -2.45 -7.02 -6.10
N ASN A 278 -1.12 -6.81 -6.08
CA ASN A 278 -0.27 -6.66 -7.26
C ASN A 278 -0.78 -5.56 -8.22
N GLY A 279 -1.47 -4.57 -7.64
CA GLY A 279 -2.04 -3.43 -8.34
C GLY A 279 -1.12 -2.20 -8.31
N GLU A 280 -1.55 -1.18 -9.03
CA GLU A 280 -0.89 0.12 -9.09
C GLU A 280 -1.90 1.23 -8.78
N LEU A 281 -1.44 2.28 -8.12
CA LEU A 281 -2.21 3.49 -7.87
C LEU A 281 -1.44 4.69 -8.38
N ASP A 282 -1.94 5.29 -9.45
CA ASP A 282 -1.36 6.46 -10.11
C ASP A 282 -2.14 7.73 -9.75
N ALA A 283 -1.44 8.86 -9.72
CA ALA A 283 -2.03 10.17 -9.52
C ALA A 283 -1.55 11.17 -10.57
N TRP A 284 -2.48 11.93 -11.10
CA TRP A 284 -2.22 13.12 -11.92
C TRP A 284 -2.94 14.32 -11.29
N GLY A 285 -2.32 15.49 -11.35
CA GLY A 285 -2.93 16.73 -10.91
C GLY A 285 -2.33 17.92 -11.63
N ARG A 286 -3.14 18.98 -11.74
CA ARG A 286 -2.69 20.27 -12.24
C ARG A 286 -3.45 21.38 -11.50
N THR A 287 -2.73 22.36 -10.98
CA THR A 287 -3.31 23.49 -10.25
C THR A 287 -4.44 24.14 -11.05
N GLY A 288 -5.62 24.27 -10.46
CA GLY A 288 -6.84 24.81 -11.06
C GLY A 288 -7.58 23.88 -12.04
N LYS A 289 -7.06 22.64 -12.27
CA LYS A 289 -7.65 21.65 -13.19
C LYS A 289 -8.09 20.38 -12.51
N GLY A 290 -7.92 20.29 -11.17
CA GLY A 290 -8.29 19.14 -10.37
C GLY A 290 -7.22 18.04 -10.33
N ALA A 291 -7.62 16.90 -9.77
CA ALA A 291 -6.79 15.71 -9.65
C ALA A 291 -7.48 14.48 -10.27
N HIS A 292 -6.67 13.50 -10.66
CA HIS A 292 -7.12 12.25 -11.24
C HIS A 292 -6.31 11.10 -10.67
N PHE A 293 -6.97 10.21 -9.94
CA PHE A 293 -6.39 9.02 -9.36
C PHE A 293 -6.86 7.81 -10.15
N VAL A 294 -5.96 6.88 -10.45
CA VAL A 294 -6.26 5.66 -11.20
C VAL A 294 -5.75 4.46 -10.44
N LEU A 295 -6.67 3.64 -9.94
CA LEU A 295 -6.39 2.33 -9.39
C LEU A 295 -6.42 1.31 -10.51
N THR A 296 -5.33 0.57 -10.70
CA THR A 296 -5.24 -0.52 -11.68
C THR A 296 -4.98 -1.83 -10.93
N LEU A 297 -5.81 -2.84 -11.16
CA LEU A 297 -5.73 -4.15 -10.49
C LEU A 297 -5.71 -5.28 -11.52
N PRO A 298 -4.99 -6.39 -11.28
CA PRO A 298 -5.19 -7.61 -12.04
C PRO A 298 -6.58 -8.18 -11.72
N ARG A 299 -7.25 -8.77 -12.72
CA ARG A 299 -8.57 -9.41 -12.51
C ARG A 299 -8.48 -10.70 -11.70
N ILE A 300 -7.35 -11.39 -11.78
CA ILE A 300 -7.05 -12.62 -11.05
C ILE A 300 -5.97 -12.32 -10.01
N ALA A 301 -6.23 -12.64 -8.75
CA ALA A 301 -5.28 -12.41 -7.66
C ALA A 301 -3.95 -13.14 -7.93
N GLY A 302 -2.83 -12.43 -7.72
CA GLY A 302 -1.48 -12.96 -7.93
C GLY A 302 -0.92 -12.80 -9.34
N GLU A 303 -1.75 -12.42 -10.32
CA GLU A 303 -1.26 -12.07 -11.65
C GLU A 303 -0.64 -10.66 -11.70
N SER A 304 0.13 -10.41 -12.76
CA SER A 304 0.69 -9.08 -13.04
C SER A 304 -0.26 -8.27 -13.90
N ILE A 305 -0.22 -6.95 -13.73
CA ILE A 305 -0.95 -6.01 -14.58
C ILE A 305 -0.48 -6.17 -16.04
N ASN A 306 -1.44 -6.38 -16.95
CA ASN A 306 -1.20 -6.44 -18.38
C ASN A 306 -1.99 -5.35 -19.11
N GLY A 307 -1.33 -4.23 -19.39
CA GLY A 307 -1.93 -3.05 -19.98
C GLY A 307 -2.61 -2.14 -18.95
N ARG A 308 -2.88 -0.91 -19.36
CA ARG A 308 -3.55 0.13 -18.54
C ARG A 308 -4.81 0.60 -19.27
N PRO A 309 -5.99 0.07 -18.90
CA PRO A 309 -7.27 0.47 -19.53
C PRO A 309 -7.57 1.97 -19.38
N ILE A 310 -7.11 2.59 -18.29
CA ILE A 310 -7.19 4.04 -18.06
C ILE A 310 -5.77 4.58 -17.84
N LYS A 311 -5.42 5.68 -18.47
CA LYS A 311 -4.16 6.40 -18.24
C LYS A 311 -4.30 7.37 -17.06
N ALA A 312 -3.21 7.58 -16.30
CA ALA A 312 -3.19 8.57 -15.24
C ALA A 312 -3.46 10.00 -15.77
N THR A 313 -2.88 10.38 -16.89
CA THR A 313 -3.18 11.64 -17.56
C THR A 313 -4.57 11.58 -18.19
N PRO A 314 -5.51 12.48 -17.82
CA PRO A 314 -6.85 12.50 -18.40
C PRO A 314 -6.83 12.78 -19.90
N LYS A 315 -7.85 12.28 -20.64
CA LYS A 315 -7.94 12.37 -22.10
C LYS A 315 -7.98 13.80 -22.65
N ASP A 316 -8.45 14.76 -21.86
CA ASP A 316 -8.50 16.20 -22.20
C ASP A 316 -7.16 16.93 -22.00
N PHE A 317 -6.11 16.20 -21.55
CA PHE A 317 -4.75 16.69 -21.42
C PHE A 317 -3.79 15.81 -22.24
N HIS A 318 -3.04 16.40 -23.18
CA HIS A 318 -1.99 15.69 -23.89
C HIS A 318 -0.70 15.64 -23.08
N GLU A 319 0.04 14.53 -23.16
CA GLU A 319 1.31 14.33 -22.45
C GLU A 319 2.36 15.40 -22.81
N ASP A 320 2.30 15.97 -24.03
CA ASP A 320 3.26 16.98 -24.53
C ASP A 320 3.23 18.31 -23.75
N ASN A 321 2.18 18.59 -22.98
CA ASN A 321 2.07 19.81 -22.17
C ASN A 321 2.66 19.69 -20.74
N PHE A 322 3.28 18.56 -20.42
CA PHE A 322 3.85 18.31 -19.09
C PHE A 322 5.31 18.76 -18.94
N TYR A 323 5.97 19.13 -20.05
CA TYR A 323 7.40 19.46 -20.12
C TYR A 323 7.71 20.94 -20.43
N GLN A 324 6.71 21.84 -20.44
CA GLN A 324 6.92 23.29 -20.57
C GLN A 324 6.76 24.01 -19.24
#